data_1ffb7ea7ae51628218fbee4d13fedc74
#
_entry.id   1ffb7ea7ae51628218fbee4d13fedc74
#
_cell.length_a   1.000
_cell.length_b   1.000
_cell.length_c   1.000
_cell.angle_alpha   90.00
_cell.angle_beta   90.00
_cell.angle_gamma   90.00
#
_symmetry.space_group_name_H-M   'P 1'
#
loop_
_entity.id
_entity.type
_entity.pdbx_description
1 polymer ?
#
loop_
_entity_poly.entity_id
_entity_poly.type
_entity_poly.pdbx_seq_one_letter_code
_entity_poly.pdbx_strand_id
1 'polypeptide(L)'
;MTKIHTLTAPLLVAAQDSSKNLHLLPRGATLYFDKAFPEGFTSYKIYVNVDRMPLPLEQLADPTEIRPIEAFAPSAEDLRRLLRDYPLTRDDLVSILKSTKMEKQEIRSILAEYSQ
;
A
#
# COMPACT_ATOMS: atom_id res chain seq x y z
N MET A 1 -8.14 -22.62 10.31
CA MET A 1 -6.81 -22.43 9.71
C MET A 1 -6.67 -20.98 9.22
N THR A 2 -5.63 -20.29 9.63
CA THR A 2 -5.42 -18.90 9.25
C THR A 2 -4.74 -18.83 7.88
N LYS A 3 -5.32 -18.06 6.97
CA LYS A 3 -4.74 -17.82 5.64
C LYS A 3 -3.94 -16.52 5.69
N ILE A 4 -2.76 -16.54 5.10
CA ILE A 4 -1.89 -15.36 5.06
C ILE A 4 -1.42 -15.08 3.64
N HIS A 5 -0.98 -13.84 3.42
CA HIS A 5 -0.28 -13.45 2.21
C HIS A 5 0.97 -12.67 2.60
N THR A 6 2.13 -13.14 2.19
CA THR A 6 3.38 -12.40 2.38
C THR A 6 3.64 -11.56 1.13
N LEU A 7 3.81 -10.26 1.30
CA LEU A 7 3.99 -9.36 0.17
C LEU A 7 5.31 -9.67 -0.55
N THR A 8 5.21 -9.88 -1.86
CA THR A 8 6.35 -10.08 -2.74
C THR A 8 6.77 -8.79 -3.43
N ALA A 9 5.95 -7.75 -3.30
CA ALA A 9 6.22 -6.42 -3.82
C ALA A 9 5.63 -5.40 -2.83
N PRO A 10 6.16 -4.16 -2.80
CA PRO A 10 5.54 -3.13 -1.97
C PRO A 10 4.08 -2.91 -2.38
N LEU A 11 3.22 -2.67 -1.38
CA LEU A 11 1.80 -2.45 -1.61
C LEU A 11 1.45 -1.00 -1.34
N LEU A 12 0.86 -0.34 -2.33
CA LEU A 12 0.48 1.05 -2.21
C LEU A 12 -0.76 1.19 -1.33
N VAL A 13 -0.66 2.02 -0.31
CA VAL A 13 -1.73 2.21 0.66
C VAL A 13 -1.92 3.70 0.94
N ALA A 14 -3.12 4.04 1.42
CA ALA A 14 -3.43 5.38 1.88
C ALA A 14 -4.39 5.29 3.06
N ALA A 15 -4.24 6.18 4.03
CA ALA A 15 -5.19 6.29 5.13
C ALA A 15 -6.48 6.96 4.63
N GLN A 16 -7.58 6.70 5.33
CA GLN A 16 -8.86 7.34 5.03
C GLN A 16 -8.91 8.74 5.63
N ASP A 17 -8.05 9.60 5.15
CA ASP A 17 -8.05 10.99 5.56
C ASP A 17 -8.09 11.90 4.33
N SER A 18 -8.13 13.21 4.54
CA SER A 18 -8.23 14.18 3.45
C SER A 18 -6.89 14.50 2.82
N SER A 19 -5.78 14.00 3.37
CA SER A 19 -4.44 14.36 2.91
C SER A 19 -4.08 13.73 1.58
N LYS A 20 -4.68 12.58 1.24
CA LYS A 20 -4.38 11.81 0.03
C LYS A 20 -2.90 11.43 -0.10
N ASN A 21 -2.23 11.30 1.04
CA ASN A 21 -0.82 10.89 1.06
C ASN A 21 -0.71 9.41 0.74
N LEU A 22 0.23 9.09 -0.13
CA LEU A 22 0.50 7.71 -0.53
C LEU A 22 1.66 7.15 0.29
N HIS A 23 1.54 5.88 0.67
CA HIS A 23 2.59 5.18 1.41
C HIS A 23 2.73 3.76 0.87
N LEU A 24 3.79 3.09 1.23
CA LEU A 24 4.03 1.72 0.80
C LEU A 24 4.17 0.81 2.01
N LEU A 25 3.43 -0.29 1.99
CA LEU A 25 3.73 -1.41 2.87
C LEU A 25 4.90 -2.18 2.27
N PRO A 26 5.90 -2.55 3.06
CA PRO A 26 7.12 -3.12 2.53
C PRO A 26 6.96 -4.55 2.05
N ARG A 27 7.79 -4.95 1.10
CA ARG A 27 7.97 -6.34 0.74
C ARG A 27 8.30 -7.14 2.00
N GLY A 28 7.71 -8.32 2.13
CA GLY A 28 7.91 -9.18 3.29
C GLY A 28 6.88 -9.00 4.40
N ALA A 29 6.05 -7.96 4.32
CA ALA A 29 4.96 -7.79 5.29
C ALA A 29 3.95 -8.93 5.14
N THR A 30 3.46 -9.44 6.27
CA THR A 30 2.49 -10.52 6.28
C THR A 30 1.10 -9.96 6.55
N LEU A 31 0.18 -10.26 5.64
CA LEU A 31 -1.22 -9.89 5.77
C LEU A 31 -2.01 -11.13 6.19
N TYR A 32 -2.80 -11.00 7.25
CA TYR A 32 -3.62 -12.09 7.77
C TYR A 32 -5.04 -11.92 7.27
N PHE A 33 -5.54 -12.89 6.50
CA PHE A 33 -6.89 -12.82 5.94
C PHE A 33 -7.92 -12.67 7.07
N ASP A 34 -8.83 -11.71 6.91
CA ASP A 34 -9.91 -11.47 7.84
C ASP A 34 -11.25 -11.90 7.22
N LYS A 35 -11.73 -11.16 6.23
CA LYS A 35 -12.97 -11.52 5.55
C LYS A 35 -13.08 -10.82 4.19
N ALA A 36 -13.89 -11.44 3.31
CA ALA A 36 -14.22 -10.87 2.01
C ALA A 36 -15.59 -10.22 2.07
N PHE A 37 -15.75 -9.08 1.38
CA PHE A 37 -17.00 -8.35 1.31
C PHE A 37 -17.62 -8.48 -0.08
N PRO A 38 -18.96 -8.54 -0.17
CA PRO A 38 -19.64 -8.65 -1.48
C PRO A 38 -19.32 -7.52 -2.44
N GLU A 39 -18.95 -6.34 -1.92
CA GLU A 39 -18.62 -5.15 -2.73
C GLU A 39 -17.29 -5.27 -3.45
N GLY A 40 -16.50 -6.32 -3.19
CA GLY A 40 -15.24 -6.56 -3.85
C GLY A 40 -14.00 -6.30 -3.00
N PHE A 41 -14.19 -5.86 -1.76
CA PHE A 41 -13.07 -5.66 -0.84
C PHE A 41 -12.73 -6.95 -0.10
N THR A 42 -11.45 -7.13 0.22
CA THR A 42 -11.01 -8.17 1.16
C THR A 42 -10.25 -7.49 2.29
N SER A 43 -10.63 -7.78 3.50
CA SER A 43 -10.00 -7.20 4.69
C SER A 43 -8.89 -8.11 5.19
N TYR A 44 -7.75 -7.51 5.51
CA TYR A 44 -6.59 -8.20 6.10
C TYR A 44 -6.17 -7.47 7.36
N LYS A 45 -5.58 -8.21 8.29
CA LYS A 45 -4.97 -7.65 9.49
C LYS A 45 -3.46 -7.67 9.34
N ILE A 46 -2.80 -6.69 9.94
CA ILE A 46 -1.35 -6.62 9.99
C ILE A 46 -0.94 -6.29 11.43
N TYR A 47 0.14 -6.91 11.89
CA TYR A 47 0.67 -6.67 13.23
C TYR A 47 1.93 -5.84 13.13
N VAL A 48 2.01 -4.79 13.95
CA VAL A 48 3.16 -3.89 13.97
C VAL A 48 3.72 -3.86 15.38
N ASN A 49 4.98 -4.24 15.52
CA ASN A 49 5.68 -4.15 16.80
C ASN A 49 6.45 -2.83 16.82
N VAL A 50 6.12 -1.99 17.80
CA VAL A 50 6.79 -0.69 17.94
C VAL A 50 7.84 -0.81 19.03
N ASP A 51 9.11 -0.63 18.63
CA ASP A 51 10.24 -0.83 19.54
C ASP A 51 10.48 0.40 20.40
N ARG A 52 10.10 0.31 21.69
CA ARG A 52 10.46 1.28 22.75
C ARG A 52 10.03 2.71 22.48
N MET A 53 9.06 2.91 21.61
CA MET A 53 8.54 4.23 21.28
C MET A 53 7.08 4.28 21.74
N PRO A 54 6.75 5.02 22.82
CA PRO A 54 5.39 5.07 23.30
C PRO A 54 4.49 5.82 22.32
N LEU A 55 3.35 5.21 22.01
CA LEU A 55 2.33 5.85 21.19
C LEU A 55 1.13 6.17 22.08
N PRO A 56 0.66 7.43 22.10
CA PRO A 56 -0.51 7.77 22.89
C PRO A 56 -1.73 6.98 22.43
N LEU A 57 -2.46 6.42 23.40
CA LEU A 57 -3.65 5.63 23.10
C LEU A 57 -4.89 6.49 23.23
N GLU A 58 -5.84 6.26 22.33
CA GLU A 58 -7.14 6.90 22.33
C GLU A 58 -8.22 5.86 22.53
N GLN A 59 -9.40 6.27 22.99
CA GLN A 59 -10.54 5.39 23.08
C GLN A 59 -11.52 5.70 21.96
N LEU A 60 -12.01 4.65 21.30
CA LEU A 60 -13.06 4.82 20.30
C LEU A 60 -14.41 5.00 21.00
N ALA A 61 -15.20 5.98 20.54
CA ALA A 61 -16.56 6.15 21.03
C ALA A 61 -17.42 4.93 20.73
N ASP A 62 -17.21 4.33 19.54
CA ASP A 62 -17.87 3.08 19.16
C ASP A 62 -16.78 2.00 19.07
N PRO A 63 -16.76 1.04 20.03
CA PRO A 63 -15.70 0.01 20.03
C PRO A 63 -15.76 -0.95 18.84
N THR A 64 -16.83 -0.92 18.06
CA THR A 64 -16.93 -1.75 16.86
C THR A 64 -16.43 -1.04 15.61
N GLU A 65 -16.07 0.25 15.72
CA GLU A 65 -15.56 1.00 14.60
C GLU A 65 -14.19 0.48 14.16
N ILE A 66 -14.02 0.30 12.85
CA ILE A 66 -12.76 -0.10 12.24
C ILE A 66 -12.37 0.95 11.23
N ARG A 67 -11.12 1.43 11.30
CA ARG A 67 -10.58 2.45 10.40
C ARG A 67 -9.47 1.83 9.55
N PRO A 68 -9.82 1.14 8.46
CA PRO A 68 -8.80 0.50 7.64
C PRO A 68 -8.05 1.51 6.78
N ILE A 69 -6.81 1.17 6.44
CA ILE A 69 -6.14 1.85 5.33
C ILE A 69 -6.58 1.16 4.04
N GLU A 70 -6.55 1.89 2.94
CA GLU A 70 -6.94 1.35 1.64
C GLU A 70 -5.70 1.00 0.85
N ALA A 71 -5.70 -0.17 0.21
CA ALA A 71 -4.64 -0.60 -0.69
C ALA A 71 -5.21 -0.68 -2.10
N PHE A 72 -4.44 -0.22 -3.08
CA PHE A 72 -4.92 -0.15 -4.46
C PHE A 72 -3.76 -0.21 -5.45
N ALA A 73 -4.10 -0.58 -6.69
CA ALA A 73 -3.12 -0.57 -7.78
C ALA A 73 -2.82 0.88 -8.18
N PRO A 74 -1.54 1.23 -8.41
CA PRO A 74 -1.20 2.62 -8.74
C PRO A 74 -1.73 3.04 -10.10
N SER A 75 -2.28 4.25 -10.16
CA SER A 75 -2.57 4.93 -11.41
C SER A 75 -1.29 5.53 -11.98
N ALA A 76 -1.37 6.12 -13.19
CA ALA A 76 -0.24 6.81 -13.78
C ALA A 76 0.26 7.95 -12.89
N GLU A 77 -0.66 8.73 -12.32
CA GLU A 77 -0.29 9.82 -11.43
C GLU A 77 0.32 9.32 -10.13
N ASP A 78 -0.23 8.24 -9.57
CA ASP A 78 0.33 7.62 -8.37
C ASP A 78 1.77 7.17 -8.62
N LEU A 79 2.02 6.55 -9.77
CA LEU A 79 3.36 6.10 -10.13
C LEU A 79 4.33 7.28 -10.25
N ARG A 80 3.89 8.39 -10.88
CA ARG A 80 4.72 9.60 -10.96
C ARG A 80 5.09 10.12 -9.59
N ARG A 81 4.12 10.14 -8.65
CA ARG A 81 4.36 10.61 -7.29
C ARG A 81 5.32 9.69 -6.55
N LEU A 82 5.17 8.37 -6.71
CA LEU A 82 6.09 7.41 -6.09
C LEU A 82 7.52 7.61 -6.58
N LEU A 83 7.71 7.77 -7.89
CA LEU A 83 9.04 7.96 -8.47
C LEU A 83 9.67 9.27 -8.00
N ARG A 84 8.88 10.29 -7.76
CA ARG A 84 9.38 11.60 -7.32
C ARG A 84 9.69 11.64 -5.83
N ASP A 85 8.82 11.03 -5.01
CA ASP A 85 8.81 11.27 -3.57
C ASP A 85 9.36 10.12 -2.72
N TYR A 86 9.53 8.93 -3.30
CA TYR A 86 9.96 7.75 -2.54
C TYR A 86 11.28 7.20 -3.06
N PRO A 87 12.23 6.91 -2.15
CA PRO A 87 13.48 6.27 -2.54
C PRO A 87 13.27 4.77 -2.75
N LEU A 88 12.94 4.40 -3.97
CA LEU A 88 12.71 3.01 -4.33
C LEU A 88 13.99 2.34 -4.80
N THR A 89 14.20 1.08 -4.40
CA THR A 89 15.23 0.26 -5.01
C THR A 89 14.79 -0.16 -6.41
N ARG A 90 15.76 -0.57 -7.23
CA ARG A 90 15.45 -1.07 -8.57
C ARG A 90 14.49 -2.25 -8.51
N ASP A 91 14.73 -3.18 -7.57
CA ASP A 91 13.89 -4.37 -7.44
C ASP A 91 12.47 -4.01 -7.05
N ASP A 92 12.30 -3.05 -6.14
CA ASP A 92 10.97 -2.59 -5.74
C ASP A 92 10.25 -1.92 -6.91
N LEU A 93 10.95 -1.09 -7.68
CA LEU A 93 10.37 -0.44 -8.84
C LEU A 93 9.91 -1.47 -9.89
N VAL A 94 10.77 -2.45 -10.18
CA VAL A 94 10.40 -3.53 -11.13
C VAL A 94 9.17 -4.28 -10.64
N SER A 95 9.12 -4.60 -9.35
CA SER A 95 7.98 -5.33 -8.77
C SER A 95 6.69 -4.52 -8.88
N ILE A 96 6.76 -3.22 -8.61
CA ILE A 96 5.59 -2.33 -8.73
C ILE A 96 5.13 -2.25 -10.19
N LEU A 97 6.05 -2.11 -11.13
CA LEU A 97 5.71 -2.03 -12.55
C LEU A 97 5.06 -3.32 -13.05
N LYS A 98 5.51 -4.47 -12.55
CA LYS A 98 4.89 -5.75 -12.91
C LYS A 98 3.49 -5.91 -12.37
N SER A 99 3.18 -5.27 -11.25
CA SER A 99 1.86 -5.37 -10.62
C SER A 99 0.84 -4.38 -11.17
N THR A 100 1.28 -3.38 -11.91
CA THR A 100 0.38 -2.35 -12.46
C THR A 100 -0.39 -2.89 -13.66
N LYS A 101 -1.59 -2.33 -13.86
CA LYS A 101 -2.43 -2.64 -15.02
C LYS A 101 -2.24 -1.66 -16.17
N MET A 102 -1.28 -0.74 -16.05
CA MET A 102 -1.02 0.24 -17.09
C MET A 102 -0.41 -0.40 -18.33
N GLU A 103 -0.63 0.23 -19.48
CA GLU A 103 -0.03 -0.21 -20.72
C GLU A 103 1.47 0.11 -20.77
N LYS A 104 2.23 -0.68 -21.53
CA LYS A 104 3.69 -0.49 -21.62
C LYS A 104 4.06 0.89 -22.12
N GLN A 105 3.29 1.44 -23.07
CA GLN A 105 3.56 2.77 -23.62
C GLN A 105 3.43 3.85 -22.54
N GLU A 106 2.41 3.75 -21.71
CA GLU A 106 2.19 4.68 -20.62
C GLU A 106 3.32 4.60 -19.60
N ILE A 107 3.74 3.38 -19.25
CA ILE A 107 4.86 3.19 -18.32
C ILE A 107 6.14 3.81 -18.88
N ARG A 108 6.42 3.59 -20.17
CA ARG A 108 7.61 4.17 -20.81
C ARG A 108 7.59 5.69 -20.76
N SER A 109 6.43 6.30 -20.98
CA SER A 109 6.28 7.76 -20.93
C SER A 109 6.60 8.30 -19.54
N ILE A 110 6.09 7.63 -18.50
CA ILE A 110 6.33 8.03 -17.11
C ILE A 110 7.81 7.90 -16.75
N LEU A 111 8.44 6.80 -17.14
CA LEU A 111 9.85 6.58 -16.86
C LEU A 111 10.74 7.58 -17.59
N ALA A 112 10.36 7.99 -18.81
CA ALA A 112 11.07 9.02 -19.55
C ALA A 112 11.02 10.37 -18.83
N GLU A 113 9.86 10.73 -18.26
CA GLU A 113 9.74 11.93 -17.44
C GLU A 113 10.63 11.87 -16.22
N TYR A 114 10.68 10.72 -15.57
CA TYR A 114 11.46 10.53 -14.34
C TYR A 114 12.96 10.64 -14.59
N SER A 115 13.46 10.16 -15.73
CA SER A 115 14.88 10.14 -16.03
C SER A 115 15.41 11.48 -16.56
N GLN A 116 14.57 12.48 -16.71
CA GLN A 116 14.99 13.84 -17.06
C GLN A 116 15.34 14.65 -15.77
#